data_c74df1a195fe75db760d65616f73ce3c
#
_entry.id   c74df1a195fe75db760d65616f73ce3c
#
_cell.length_a   1.000
_cell.length_b   1.000
_cell.length_c   1.000
_cell.angle_alpha   90.00
_cell.angle_beta   90.00
_cell.angle_gamma   90.00
#
_symmetry.space_group_name_H-M   'P 1'
#
loop_
_entity.id
_entity.type
_entity.pdbx_description
1 polymer ?
#
loop_
_entity_poly.entity_id
_entity_poly.type
_entity_poly.pdbx_seq_one_letter_code
_entity_poly.pdbx_strand_id
1 'polypeptide(L)'
;DPKTGMQTVENDELNRLLKFGPNPLMTTSDFISKIVFHYEYNKNAWIYPTYNKIPLGNGKYKRYYTGLWPLNPTSVEFLEDTSGKLFVKFYFADGEPYVLPYDDVIHWRKDYSLNDFMGGDQNGNPNNEGLLKLLSANDTILQGIEKGVKTSFGIRGIVKLNTILDDEKQEEERRKFEVKMKNGESGILAIDNKSD
;
A
#
# COMPACT_ATOMS: atom_id res chain seq x y z
N ASP A 1 -24.67 -4.92 -30.76
CA ASP A 1 -25.17 -3.64 -31.23
C ASP A 1 -24.41 -3.24 -32.50
N PRO A 2 -25.08 -3.18 -33.67
CA PRO A 2 -24.42 -2.86 -34.94
C PRO A 2 -23.83 -1.44 -35.01
N LYS A 3 -24.25 -0.54 -34.13
CA LYS A 3 -23.80 0.85 -34.09
C LYS A 3 -22.54 1.05 -33.22
N THR A 4 -22.33 0.19 -32.24
CA THR A 4 -21.19 0.33 -31.29
C THR A 4 -20.12 -0.74 -31.47
N GLY A 5 -20.37 -1.76 -32.28
CA GLY A 5 -19.48 -2.92 -32.43
C GLY A 5 -19.38 -3.78 -31.18
N MET A 6 -20.07 -3.42 -30.09
CA MET A 6 -20.04 -4.17 -28.83
C MET A 6 -20.99 -5.37 -28.90
N GLN A 7 -20.47 -6.54 -28.62
CA GLN A 7 -21.26 -7.74 -28.38
C GLN A 7 -21.55 -7.85 -26.89
N THR A 8 -22.84 -7.85 -26.54
CA THR A 8 -23.28 -8.14 -25.18
C THR A 8 -23.58 -9.63 -25.10
N VAL A 9 -22.85 -10.35 -24.29
CA VAL A 9 -23.17 -11.75 -23.97
C VAL A 9 -24.28 -11.72 -22.93
N GLU A 10 -25.51 -12.05 -23.37
CA GLU A 10 -26.63 -12.16 -22.45
C GLU A 10 -26.52 -13.46 -21.63
N ASN A 11 -26.80 -13.36 -20.33
CA ASN A 11 -26.89 -14.47 -19.38
C ASN A 11 -25.59 -15.29 -19.14
N ASP A 12 -24.43 -14.66 -19.19
CA ASP A 12 -23.21 -15.26 -18.69
C ASP A 12 -23.13 -15.13 -17.16
N GLU A 13 -22.80 -16.23 -16.48
CA GLU A 13 -22.58 -16.26 -15.03
C GLU A 13 -21.52 -15.26 -14.58
N LEU A 14 -20.47 -15.02 -15.39
CA LEU A 14 -19.44 -14.02 -15.10
C LEU A 14 -19.98 -12.59 -15.13
N ASN A 15 -20.85 -12.28 -16.13
CA ASN A 15 -21.54 -10.99 -16.18
C ASN A 15 -22.40 -10.77 -14.94
N ARG A 16 -23.08 -11.82 -14.47
CA ARG A 16 -23.88 -11.75 -13.24
C ARG A 16 -23.00 -11.48 -12.02
N LEU A 17 -21.89 -12.19 -11.87
CA LEU A 17 -20.94 -12.00 -10.76
C LEU A 17 -20.38 -10.58 -10.76
N LEU A 18 -19.94 -10.07 -11.92
CA LEU A 18 -19.39 -8.72 -12.02
C LEU A 18 -20.43 -7.60 -11.93
N LYS A 19 -21.71 -7.89 -12.19
CA LYS A 19 -22.79 -6.91 -12.10
C LYS A 19 -23.36 -6.77 -10.68
N PHE A 20 -23.51 -7.87 -9.97
CA PHE A 20 -24.22 -7.90 -8.67
C PHE A 20 -23.30 -8.09 -7.46
N GLY A 21 -22.26 -8.87 -7.59
CA GLY A 21 -21.29 -9.15 -6.53
C GLY A 21 -20.47 -10.39 -6.86
N PRO A 22 -19.14 -10.24 -6.91
CA PRO A 22 -18.25 -11.33 -7.28
C PRO A 22 -18.15 -12.43 -6.22
N ASN A 23 -18.49 -12.12 -4.97
CA ASN A 23 -18.56 -13.06 -3.86
C ASN A 23 -19.47 -12.49 -2.76
N PRO A 24 -19.86 -13.30 -1.74
CA PRO A 24 -20.77 -12.86 -0.69
C PRO A 24 -20.28 -11.73 0.21
N LEU A 25 -18.96 -11.47 0.22
CA LEU A 25 -18.34 -10.50 1.11
C LEU A 25 -18.09 -9.14 0.45
N MET A 26 -18.22 -9.05 -0.89
CA MET A 26 -17.76 -7.86 -1.62
C MET A 26 -18.78 -7.46 -2.67
N THR A 27 -18.98 -6.15 -2.81
CA THR A 27 -19.59 -5.57 -4.00
C THR A 27 -18.59 -5.60 -5.16
N THR A 28 -19.06 -5.39 -6.36
CA THR A 28 -18.19 -5.29 -7.55
C THR A 28 -17.18 -4.15 -7.41
N SER A 29 -17.59 -3.02 -6.81
CA SER A 29 -16.71 -1.88 -6.58
C SER A 29 -15.59 -2.23 -5.60
N ASP A 30 -15.91 -2.89 -4.49
CA ASP A 30 -14.92 -3.33 -3.50
C ASP A 30 -13.92 -4.32 -4.09
N PHE A 31 -14.43 -5.26 -4.89
CA PHE A 31 -13.62 -6.25 -5.58
C PHE A 31 -12.62 -5.61 -6.54
N ILE A 32 -13.09 -4.71 -7.41
CA ILE A 32 -12.21 -3.99 -8.35
C ILE A 32 -11.19 -3.15 -7.60
N SER A 33 -11.62 -2.40 -6.59
CA SER A 33 -10.74 -1.57 -5.78
C SER A 33 -9.64 -2.41 -5.11
N LYS A 34 -9.98 -3.58 -4.58
CA LYS A 34 -9.03 -4.49 -3.96
C LYS A 34 -8.03 -5.07 -4.96
N ILE A 35 -8.49 -5.47 -6.15
CA ILE A 35 -7.61 -5.97 -7.22
C ILE A 35 -6.66 -4.87 -7.69
N VAL A 36 -7.18 -3.66 -7.93
CA VAL A 36 -6.36 -2.53 -8.36
C VAL A 36 -5.32 -2.19 -7.28
N PHE A 37 -5.71 -2.21 -6.01
CA PHE A 37 -4.78 -2.01 -4.91
C PHE A 37 -3.65 -3.05 -4.92
N HIS A 38 -3.96 -4.34 -5.04
CA HIS A 38 -2.93 -5.39 -5.11
C HIS A 38 -2.05 -5.24 -6.35
N TYR A 39 -2.65 -4.91 -7.50
CA TYR A 39 -1.95 -4.70 -8.75
C TYR A 39 -0.95 -3.53 -8.66
N GLU A 40 -1.37 -2.41 -8.06
CA GLU A 40 -0.53 -1.22 -7.93
C GLU A 40 0.52 -1.37 -6.82
N TYR A 41 0.14 -1.94 -5.68
CA TYR A 41 1.00 -2.04 -4.50
C TYR A 41 1.94 -3.24 -4.56
N ASN A 42 1.40 -4.44 -4.81
CA ASN A 42 2.17 -5.69 -4.85
C ASN A 42 2.73 -6.00 -6.24
N LYS A 43 2.37 -5.22 -7.27
CA LYS A 43 2.67 -5.48 -8.68
C LYS A 43 2.08 -6.80 -9.22
N ASN A 44 1.37 -7.52 -8.38
CA ASN A 44 0.73 -8.79 -8.67
C ASN A 44 -0.64 -8.82 -8.00
N ALA A 45 -1.69 -9.10 -8.78
CA ALA A 45 -3.02 -9.32 -8.25
C ALA A 45 -3.48 -10.72 -8.64
N TRP A 46 -3.94 -11.46 -7.64
CA TRP A 46 -4.36 -12.84 -7.76
C TRP A 46 -5.85 -12.96 -7.52
N ILE A 47 -6.55 -13.65 -8.44
CA ILE A 47 -7.98 -13.90 -8.32
C ILE A 47 -8.19 -15.40 -8.46
N TYR A 48 -8.86 -15.99 -7.50
CA TYR A 48 -9.27 -17.38 -7.54
C TYR A 48 -10.76 -17.47 -7.89
N PRO A 49 -11.11 -17.98 -9.10
CA PRO A 49 -12.48 -18.25 -9.46
C PRO A 49 -12.95 -19.56 -8.87
N THR A 50 -14.04 -19.55 -8.12
CA THR A 50 -14.73 -20.76 -7.67
C THR A 50 -15.78 -21.16 -8.69
N TYR A 51 -15.93 -22.47 -8.92
CA TYR A 51 -16.88 -22.99 -9.90
C TYR A 51 -17.43 -24.37 -9.52
N ASN A 52 -18.61 -24.66 -10.02
CA ASN A 52 -19.20 -26.00 -10.01
C ASN A 52 -18.99 -26.66 -11.38
N LYS A 53 -18.73 -27.95 -11.38
CA LYS A 53 -18.61 -28.76 -12.61
C LYS A 53 -19.97 -29.27 -13.01
N ILE A 54 -20.47 -28.86 -14.17
CA ILE A 54 -21.74 -29.37 -14.77
C ILE A 54 -21.37 -30.42 -15.80
N PRO A 55 -21.76 -31.68 -15.65
CA PRO A 55 -21.43 -32.73 -16.60
C PRO A 55 -22.18 -32.50 -17.93
N LEU A 56 -21.45 -32.58 -19.05
CA LEU A 56 -21.97 -32.48 -20.41
C LEU A 56 -22.11 -33.86 -21.11
N GLY A 57 -21.77 -34.94 -20.41
CA GLY A 57 -21.64 -36.28 -20.99
C GLY A 57 -20.25 -36.55 -21.57
N ASN A 58 -19.97 -37.84 -21.88
CA ASN A 58 -18.68 -38.29 -22.44
C ASN A 58 -17.43 -37.84 -21.64
N GLY A 59 -17.52 -37.74 -20.31
CA GLY A 59 -16.42 -37.30 -19.47
C GLY A 59 -16.10 -35.79 -19.54
N LYS A 60 -16.84 -35.02 -20.33
CA LYS A 60 -16.72 -33.58 -20.44
C LYS A 60 -17.58 -32.87 -19.40
N TYR A 61 -17.12 -31.70 -18.95
CA TYR A 61 -17.87 -30.84 -18.03
C TYR A 61 -17.73 -29.36 -18.43
N LYS A 62 -18.77 -28.57 -18.12
CA LYS A 62 -18.72 -27.11 -18.17
C LYS A 62 -18.45 -26.58 -16.77
N ARG A 63 -17.61 -25.58 -16.66
CA ARG A 63 -17.39 -24.82 -15.42
C ARG A 63 -18.51 -23.78 -15.28
N TYR A 64 -19.23 -23.81 -14.19
CA TYR A 64 -20.19 -22.80 -13.81
C TYR A 64 -19.61 -21.97 -12.67
N TYR A 65 -19.20 -20.74 -12.96
CA TYR A 65 -18.52 -19.88 -12.00
C TYR A 65 -19.48 -19.36 -10.94
N THR A 66 -19.13 -19.56 -9.68
CA THR A 66 -19.93 -19.22 -8.50
C THR A 66 -19.37 -18.04 -7.70
N GLY A 67 -18.09 -17.71 -7.89
CA GLY A 67 -17.46 -16.58 -7.21
C GLY A 67 -16.08 -16.24 -7.75
N LEU A 68 -15.65 -15.02 -7.47
CA LEU A 68 -14.31 -14.50 -7.76
C LEU A 68 -13.71 -13.98 -6.44
N TRP A 69 -12.58 -14.52 -6.04
CA TRP A 69 -11.95 -14.24 -4.76
C TRP A 69 -10.58 -13.62 -4.96
N PRO A 70 -10.38 -12.35 -4.59
CA PRO A 70 -9.06 -11.75 -4.60
C PRO A 70 -8.22 -12.34 -3.47
N LEU A 71 -7.06 -12.91 -3.82
CA LEU A 71 -6.13 -13.48 -2.86
C LEU A 71 -5.09 -12.44 -2.46
N ASN A 72 -4.68 -12.48 -1.20
CA ASN A 72 -3.59 -11.64 -0.66
C ASN A 72 -2.53 -12.53 0.03
N PRO A 73 -1.74 -13.28 -0.74
CA PRO A 73 -0.69 -14.11 -0.19
C PRO A 73 0.45 -13.25 0.35
N THR A 74 1.14 -13.75 1.39
CA THR A 74 2.38 -13.16 1.90
C THR A 74 3.59 -13.49 1.03
N SER A 75 3.58 -14.69 0.42
CA SER A 75 4.55 -15.09 -0.60
C SER A 75 3.92 -16.11 -1.56
N VAL A 76 4.54 -16.24 -2.71
CA VAL A 76 4.10 -17.11 -3.79
C VAL A 76 5.29 -17.88 -4.33
N GLU A 77 5.11 -19.17 -4.58
CA GLU A 77 6.11 -20.06 -5.17
C GLU A 77 5.50 -20.74 -6.40
N PHE A 78 6.25 -20.77 -7.50
CA PHE A 78 5.85 -21.52 -8.70
C PHE A 78 6.49 -22.90 -8.67
N LEU A 79 5.68 -23.89 -8.98
CA LEU A 79 6.06 -25.30 -9.02
C LEU A 79 5.73 -25.86 -10.39
N GLU A 80 6.55 -26.75 -10.89
CA GLU A 80 6.32 -27.49 -12.12
C GLU A 80 6.31 -28.98 -11.79
N ASP A 81 5.34 -29.69 -12.32
CA ASP A 81 5.32 -31.16 -12.20
C ASP A 81 6.17 -31.82 -13.29
N THR A 82 6.33 -33.12 -13.21
CA THR A 82 7.11 -33.91 -14.18
C THR A 82 6.51 -33.91 -15.60
N SER A 83 5.28 -33.45 -15.77
CA SER A 83 4.60 -33.28 -17.06
C SER A 83 4.74 -31.89 -17.67
N GLY A 84 5.43 -30.97 -16.99
CA GLY A 84 5.55 -29.57 -17.41
C GLY A 84 4.36 -28.70 -17.03
N LYS A 85 3.44 -29.19 -16.19
CA LYS A 85 2.29 -28.41 -15.74
C LYS A 85 2.68 -27.51 -14.58
N LEU A 86 2.33 -26.21 -14.71
CA LEU A 86 2.61 -25.22 -13.69
C LEU A 86 1.55 -25.21 -12.59
N PHE A 87 2.03 -25.08 -11.37
CA PHE A 87 1.25 -24.86 -10.17
C PHE A 87 1.74 -23.60 -9.46
N VAL A 88 0.88 -23.01 -8.70
CA VAL A 88 1.21 -21.88 -7.84
C VAL A 88 0.87 -22.27 -6.40
N LYS A 89 1.85 -22.06 -5.51
CA LYS A 89 1.72 -22.28 -4.08
C LYS A 89 1.66 -20.94 -3.37
N PHE A 90 0.55 -20.70 -2.70
CA PHE A 90 0.27 -19.49 -1.96
C PHE A 90 0.54 -19.71 -0.48
N TYR A 91 1.30 -18.82 0.13
CA TYR A 91 1.48 -18.73 1.56
C TYR A 91 0.67 -17.56 2.09
N PHE A 92 -0.04 -17.79 3.19
CA PHE A 92 -0.82 -16.77 3.87
C PHE A 92 -0.25 -16.55 5.28
N ALA A 93 -0.61 -15.43 5.92
CA ALA A 93 -0.12 -15.11 7.27
C ALA A 93 -0.52 -16.19 8.29
N ASP A 94 -1.71 -16.74 8.12
CA ASP A 94 -2.25 -17.78 8.98
C ASP A 94 -2.68 -18.99 8.13
N GLY A 95 -2.25 -20.18 8.51
CA GLY A 95 -2.70 -21.43 7.92
C GLY A 95 -1.67 -22.14 7.04
N GLU A 96 -2.11 -23.29 6.53
CA GLU A 96 -1.33 -24.12 5.62
C GLU A 96 -1.29 -23.50 4.21
N PRO A 97 -0.20 -23.70 3.47
CA PRO A 97 -0.10 -23.20 2.11
C PRO A 97 -1.07 -23.93 1.17
N TYR A 98 -1.62 -23.20 0.21
CA TYR A 98 -2.49 -23.75 -0.83
C TYR A 98 -1.74 -23.88 -2.14
N VAL A 99 -1.84 -25.07 -2.76
CA VAL A 99 -1.29 -25.33 -4.09
C VAL A 99 -2.44 -25.44 -5.09
N LEU A 100 -2.41 -24.62 -6.12
CA LEU A 100 -3.43 -24.56 -7.17
C LEU A 100 -2.77 -24.71 -8.55
N PRO A 101 -3.43 -25.37 -9.52
CA PRO A 101 -2.99 -25.26 -10.91
C PRO A 101 -2.97 -23.81 -11.35
N TYR A 102 -1.92 -23.37 -12.02
CA TYR A 102 -1.80 -21.98 -12.46
C TYR A 102 -2.94 -21.58 -13.44
N ASP A 103 -3.41 -22.54 -14.25
CA ASP A 103 -4.54 -22.37 -15.17
C ASP A 103 -5.89 -22.08 -14.47
N ASP A 104 -5.98 -22.39 -13.18
CA ASP A 104 -7.19 -22.16 -12.38
C ASP A 104 -7.14 -20.83 -11.60
N VAL A 105 -6.10 -20.02 -11.83
CA VAL A 105 -5.91 -18.73 -11.15
C VAL A 105 -5.76 -17.62 -12.18
N ILE A 106 -6.43 -16.50 -11.97
CA ILE A 106 -6.22 -15.30 -12.77
C ILE A 106 -5.12 -14.48 -12.10
N HIS A 107 -4.05 -14.21 -12.84
CA HIS A 107 -2.90 -13.46 -12.38
C HIS A 107 -2.70 -12.20 -13.21
N TRP A 108 -2.87 -11.04 -12.59
CA TRP A 108 -2.57 -9.74 -13.20
C TRP A 108 -1.21 -9.26 -12.70
N ARG A 109 -0.34 -8.88 -13.65
CA ARG A 109 1.06 -8.50 -13.39
C ARG A 109 1.32 -7.09 -13.88
N LYS A 110 1.90 -6.27 -13.03
CA LYS A 110 2.41 -4.95 -13.39
C LYS A 110 3.93 -4.99 -13.49
N ASP A 111 4.49 -4.22 -14.44
CA ASP A 111 5.93 -4.17 -14.70
C ASP A 111 6.55 -5.56 -15.01
N TYR A 112 5.83 -6.34 -15.81
CA TYR A 112 6.18 -7.72 -16.19
C TYR A 112 7.26 -7.78 -17.27
N SER A 113 8.41 -7.21 -17.03
CA SER A 113 9.51 -7.20 -18.02
C SER A 113 10.80 -7.82 -17.49
N LEU A 114 10.92 -7.96 -16.20
CA LEU A 114 12.14 -8.35 -15.53
C LEU A 114 12.12 -9.76 -14.94
N ASN A 115 10.93 -10.30 -14.73
CA ASN A 115 10.71 -11.66 -14.18
C ASN A 115 9.74 -12.43 -15.08
N ASP A 116 9.98 -13.73 -15.27
CA ASP A 116 9.17 -14.55 -16.20
C ASP A 116 7.78 -14.89 -15.63
N PHE A 117 7.60 -14.86 -14.33
CA PHE A 117 6.37 -15.26 -13.65
C PHE A 117 5.66 -14.12 -12.93
N MET A 118 6.42 -13.23 -12.28
CA MET A 118 5.89 -12.19 -11.41
C MET A 118 6.02 -10.80 -12.03
N GLY A 119 5.13 -9.89 -11.66
CA GLY A 119 5.32 -8.46 -11.87
C GLY A 119 6.26 -7.87 -10.82
N GLY A 120 6.84 -6.70 -11.10
CA GLY A 120 7.76 -6.00 -10.22
C GLY A 120 9.21 -6.07 -10.65
N ASP A 121 10.14 -6.27 -9.72
CA ASP A 121 11.56 -6.36 -9.99
C ASP A 121 11.98 -7.76 -10.50
N GLN A 122 13.30 -7.97 -10.71
CA GLN A 122 13.84 -9.25 -11.17
C GLN A 122 13.50 -10.44 -10.24
N ASN A 123 13.28 -10.19 -8.97
CA ASN A 123 12.92 -11.19 -7.97
C ASN A 123 11.41 -11.33 -7.78
N GLY A 124 10.60 -10.57 -8.53
CA GLY A 124 9.15 -10.53 -8.41
C GLY A 124 8.65 -9.73 -7.22
N ASN A 125 9.50 -8.91 -6.61
CA ASN A 125 9.12 -8.04 -5.49
C ASN A 125 8.54 -6.71 -5.98
N PRO A 126 7.67 -6.06 -5.19
CA PRO A 126 7.14 -4.75 -5.53
C PRO A 126 8.26 -3.70 -5.56
N ASN A 127 8.49 -3.08 -6.70
CA ASN A 127 9.44 -1.98 -6.81
C ASN A 127 8.76 -0.64 -6.44
N ASN A 128 8.60 -0.41 -5.16
CA ASN A 128 7.97 0.81 -4.61
C ASN A 128 8.98 1.83 -4.05
N GLU A 129 10.27 1.64 -4.31
CA GLU A 129 11.34 2.50 -3.75
C GLU A 129 11.16 3.98 -4.11
N GLY A 130 10.80 4.27 -5.36
CA GLY A 130 10.52 5.64 -5.81
C GLY A 130 9.33 6.27 -5.08
N LEU A 131 8.26 5.50 -4.87
CA LEU A 131 7.09 5.94 -4.11
C LEU A 131 7.44 6.21 -2.65
N LEU A 132 8.19 5.32 -2.01
CA LEU A 132 8.63 5.49 -0.62
C LEU A 132 9.50 6.73 -0.44
N LYS A 133 10.40 7.01 -1.39
CA LYS A 133 11.20 8.25 -1.38
C LYS A 133 10.33 9.50 -1.49
N LEU A 134 9.32 9.49 -2.36
CA LEU A 134 8.38 10.62 -2.49
C LEU A 134 7.54 10.83 -1.23
N LEU A 135 7.04 9.75 -0.64
CA LEU A 135 6.28 9.81 0.63
C LEU A 135 7.14 10.36 1.77
N SER A 136 8.39 9.89 1.89
CA SER A 136 9.34 10.39 2.89
C SER A 136 9.67 11.88 2.70
N ALA A 137 9.86 12.32 1.44
CA ALA A 137 10.09 13.73 1.15
C ALA A 137 8.86 14.58 1.50
N ASN A 138 7.66 14.12 1.16
CA ASN A 138 6.42 14.80 1.50
C ASN A 138 6.22 14.92 3.02
N ASP A 139 6.46 13.83 3.76
CA ASP A 139 6.40 13.83 5.23
C ASP A 139 7.39 14.85 5.83
N THR A 140 8.62 14.89 5.32
CA THR A 140 9.63 15.88 5.73
C THR A 140 9.18 17.32 5.47
N ILE A 141 8.54 17.58 4.32
CA ILE A 141 8.00 18.89 3.98
C ILE A 141 6.87 19.27 4.96
N LEU A 142 5.94 18.36 5.22
CA LEU A 142 4.82 18.61 6.16
C LEU A 142 5.33 18.90 7.56
N GLN A 143 6.30 18.14 8.05
CA GLN A 143 6.95 18.40 9.34
C GLN A 143 7.69 19.73 9.36
N GLY A 144 8.33 20.11 8.25
CA GLY A 144 8.99 21.39 8.08
C GLY A 144 7.99 22.56 8.16
N ILE A 145 6.86 22.43 7.47
CA ILE A 145 5.76 23.39 7.52
C ILE A 145 5.22 23.51 8.95
N GLU A 146 4.91 22.39 9.59
CA GLU A 146 4.43 22.37 10.98
C GLU A 146 5.38 23.08 11.94
N LYS A 147 6.68 22.75 11.85
CA LYS A 147 7.71 23.45 12.65
C LYS A 147 7.79 24.93 12.31
N GLY A 148 7.73 25.28 11.03
CA GLY A 148 7.76 26.67 10.56
C GLY A 148 6.57 27.47 11.11
N VAL A 149 5.38 26.90 11.06
CA VAL A 149 4.17 27.52 11.64
C VAL A 149 4.30 27.68 13.15
N LYS A 150 4.67 26.63 13.88
CA LYS A 150 4.89 26.68 15.34
C LYS A 150 5.95 27.72 15.72
N THR A 151 7.04 27.81 14.94
CA THR A 151 8.12 28.78 15.19
C THR A 151 7.72 30.21 14.84
N SER A 152 6.84 30.42 13.85
CA SER A 152 6.36 31.76 13.46
C SER A 152 5.41 32.37 14.50
N PHE A 153 4.73 31.55 15.28
CA PHE A 153 3.92 31.98 16.43
C PHE A 153 4.75 32.11 17.72
N GLY A 154 6.00 31.62 17.74
CA GLY A 154 6.94 31.78 18.86
C GLY A 154 7.55 33.17 18.86
N ILE A 155 7.67 33.75 20.05
CA ILE A 155 8.37 35.05 20.23
C ILE A 155 9.85 34.84 19.90
N ARG A 156 10.34 35.60 18.93
CA ARG A 156 11.79 35.76 18.68
C ARG A 156 12.25 36.98 19.47
N GLY A 157 12.74 36.74 20.68
CA GLY A 157 13.33 37.79 21.51
C GLY A 157 14.84 37.69 21.50
N ILE A 158 15.49 38.84 21.56
CA ILE A 158 16.95 38.93 21.87
C ILE A 158 17.06 39.05 23.37
N VAL A 159 17.72 38.08 24.00
CA VAL A 159 18.06 38.14 25.44
C VAL A 159 19.42 38.82 25.54
N LYS A 160 19.43 40.07 26.05
CA LYS A 160 20.64 40.79 26.35
C LYS A 160 20.94 40.65 27.85
N LEU A 161 21.99 39.92 28.20
CA LEU A 161 22.45 39.79 29.56
C LEU A 161 23.53 40.85 29.82
N ASN A 162 23.32 41.70 30.84
CA ASN A 162 24.25 42.79 31.16
C ASN A 162 25.25 42.42 32.28
N THR A 163 25.38 41.15 32.55
CA THR A 163 26.37 40.66 33.52
C THR A 163 27.48 39.98 32.73
N ILE A 164 28.73 40.27 33.07
CA ILE A 164 29.87 39.51 32.59
C ILE A 164 29.78 38.14 33.23
N LEU A 165 29.30 37.17 32.50
CA LEU A 165 29.20 35.78 32.90
C LEU A 165 30.43 35.03 32.38
N ASP A 166 30.94 34.11 33.19
CA ASP A 166 31.92 33.15 32.77
C ASP A 166 31.35 32.22 31.70
N ASP A 167 32.16 31.70 30.77
CA ASP A 167 31.72 30.92 29.63
C ASP A 167 30.81 29.74 30.00
N GLU A 168 31.09 29.08 31.14
CA GLU A 168 30.25 28.00 31.66
C GLU A 168 28.83 28.48 32.06
N LYS A 169 28.74 29.64 32.69
CA LYS A 169 27.46 30.23 33.11
C LYS A 169 26.66 30.77 31.91
N GLN A 170 27.34 31.27 30.87
CA GLN A 170 26.70 31.68 29.63
C GLN A 170 26.03 30.50 28.93
N GLU A 171 26.71 29.36 28.87
CA GLU A 171 26.19 28.14 28.26
C GLU A 171 25.00 27.55 29.06
N GLU A 172 25.08 27.61 30.39
CA GLU A 172 23.98 27.17 31.26
C GLU A 172 22.72 28.03 31.09
N GLU A 173 22.88 29.36 31.04
CA GLU A 173 21.75 30.27 30.76
C GLU A 173 21.22 30.09 29.37
N ARG A 174 22.06 29.93 28.36
CA ARG A 174 21.64 29.62 26.98
C ARG A 174 20.77 28.35 26.96
N ARG A 175 21.19 27.28 27.61
CA ARG A 175 20.39 26.04 27.68
C ARG A 175 19.07 26.23 28.41
N LYS A 176 19.03 27.00 29.49
CA LYS A 176 17.77 27.33 30.18
C LYS A 176 16.79 28.07 29.28
N PHE A 177 17.29 29.02 28.46
CA PHE A 177 16.47 29.74 27.49
C PHE A 177 16.02 28.86 26.33
N GLU A 178 16.90 28.00 25.80
CA GLU A 178 16.52 27.05 24.74
C GLU A 178 15.43 26.08 25.20
N VAL A 179 15.50 25.57 26.43
CA VAL A 179 14.48 24.70 27.01
C VAL A 179 13.16 25.47 27.19
N LYS A 180 13.18 26.68 27.69
CA LYS A 180 12.00 27.54 27.82
C LYS A 180 11.39 27.90 26.46
N MET A 181 12.20 28.14 25.42
CA MET A 181 11.73 28.40 24.06
C MET A 181 11.18 27.15 23.38
N LYS A 182 11.73 25.96 23.65
CA LYS A 182 11.20 24.68 23.13
C LYS A 182 9.87 24.30 23.80
N ASN A 183 9.72 24.59 25.06
CA ASN A 183 8.50 24.30 25.83
C ASN A 183 7.46 25.43 25.79
N GLY A 184 7.68 26.43 24.94
CA GLY A 184 6.95 27.69 24.92
C GLY A 184 5.47 27.59 24.63
N GLU A 185 4.69 27.33 25.67
CA GLU A 185 3.23 27.53 25.68
C GLU A 185 2.82 29.00 25.89
N SER A 186 3.74 29.84 26.36
CA SER A 186 3.44 31.26 26.58
C SER A 186 4.47 32.15 25.92
N GLY A 187 4.34 32.56 24.75
CA GLY A 187 5.24 33.42 23.99
C GLY A 187 5.85 34.65 24.70
N ILE A 188 6.02 34.67 26.02
CA ILE A 188 6.55 35.76 26.83
C ILE A 188 7.76 35.22 27.61
N LEU A 189 8.94 35.81 27.36
CA LEU A 189 10.14 35.60 28.13
C LEU A 189 10.27 36.75 29.17
N ALA A 190 10.18 36.42 30.44
CA ALA A 190 10.47 37.38 31.49
C ALA A 190 12.02 37.56 31.61
N ILE A 191 12.50 38.75 31.42
CA ILE A 191 13.88 39.15 31.55
C ILE A 191 14.01 39.98 32.81
N ASP A 192 14.97 39.64 33.66
CA ASP A 192 15.25 40.42 34.87
C ASP A 192 15.93 41.77 34.54
N ASN A 193 15.46 42.80 35.15
CA ASN A 193 15.76 44.20 34.80
C ASN A 193 17.13 44.66 35.41
N LYS A 194 18.10 43.78 35.50
CA LYS A 194 19.48 44.11 35.91
C LYS A 194 20.41 44.40 34.76
N SER A 195 19.85 44.76 33.64
CA SER A 195 20.61 45.01 32.46
C SER A 195 20.17 46.29 31.77
N ASP A 196 20.88 47.33 32.06
CA ASP A 196 20.95 48.50 31.19
C ASP A 196 21.73 48.23 29.92
#